data_4de69dd91cb778fc98b1dd3a4a3303cd
#
_entry.id   4de69dd91cb778fc98b1dd3a4a3303cd
#
_cell.length_a   1.000
_cell.length_b   1.000
_cell.length_c   1.000
_cell.angle_alpha   90.00
_cell.angle_beta   90.00
_cell.angle_gamma   90.00
#
_symmetry.space_group_name_H-M   'P 1'
#
loop_
_entity.id
_entity.type
_entity.pdbx_description
1 polymer ?
#
loop_
_entity_poly.entity_id
_entity_poly.type
_entity_poly.pdbx_seq_one_letter_code
_entity_poly.pdbx_strand_id
1 'polypeptide(L)'
;GSLSLTSSRAIQRRGFGPMQGGTFHAPYATCYRCPVGLTPDRCGAECLEFLEEQVLVHLISPDDVAAVLVEPIQGEGGYVVPAKAFHERLRALTTKHGMLLMMDEVQSGMGRTGKMWAIEHFGVQPDVVTAAKGIASGLPLGVTVARADIMDWPPGAHASTFGGNPVSCAAAIATIDLLRE
;
A
#
# COMPACT_ATOMS: atom_id res chain seq x y z
N GLY A 1 8.46 4.10 -13.05
CA GLY A 1 7.97 4.57 -11.75
C GLY A 1 7.57 3.42 -10.83
N SER A 2 6.45 2.75 -11.09
CA SER A 2 5.90 1.73 -10.16
C SER A 2 6.87 0.60 -9.78
N LEU A 3 7.74 0.18 -10.72
CA LEU A 3 8.76 -0.83 -10.44
C LEU A 3 9.75 -0.40 -9.35
N SER A 4 9.97 0.90 -9.16
CA SER A 4 10.82 1.41 -8.07
C SER A 4 10.26 1.12 -6.68
N LEU A 5 8.94 0.95 -6.56
CA LEU A 5 8.24 0.62 -5.32
C LEU A 5 8.29 -0.89 -5.02
N THR A 6 8.60 -1.73 -6.00
CA THR A 6 8.68 -3.19 -5.84
C THR A 6 9.92 -3.59 -5.07
N SER A 7 9.79 -4.37 -4.00
CA SER A 7 10.91 -4.82 -3.16
C SER A 7 10.84 -6.27 -2.69
N SER A 8 9.88 -7.08 -3.14
CA SER A 8 9.74 -8.48 -2.72
C SER A 8 10.96 -9.32 -3.08
N ARG A 9 11.43 -9.20 -4.33
CA ARG A 9 12.58 -9.99 -4.83
C ARG A 9 13.42 -9.20 -5.81
N ALA A 10 14.73 -9.28 -5.70
CA ALA A 10 15.67 -8.62 -6.61
C ALA A 10 15.48 -9.00 -8.09
N ILE A 11 15.02 -10.22 -8.36
CA ILE A 11 14.79 -10.70 -9.73
C ILE A 11 13.73 -9.88 -10.48
N GLN A 12 12.74 -9.30 -9.76
CA GLN A 12 11.68 -8.49 -10.36
C GLN A 12 12.20 -7.15 -10.91
N ARG A 13 13.31 -6.67 -10.36
CA ARG A 13 13.97 -5.40 -10.73
C ARG A 13 15.20 -5.58 -11.61
N ARG A 14 15.64 -6.83 -11.77
CA ARG A 14 16.88 -7.15 -12.49
C ARG A 14 16.80 -6.68 -13.96
N GLY A 15 17.77 -5.89 -14.37
CA GLY A 15 17.87 -5.38 -15.75
C GLY A 15 17.04 -4.13 -16.05
N PHE A 16 16.31 -3.59 -15.07
CA PHE A 16 15.47 -2.40 -15.24
C PHE A 16 16.09 -1.12 -14.63
N GLY A 17 17.32 -1.17 -14.16
CA GLY A 17 17.99 0.02 -13.63
C GLY A 17 18.37 1.04 -14.73
N PRO A 18 18.53 2.33 -14.36
CA PRO A 18 18.37 2.88 -13.02
C PRO A 18 16.90 2.99 -12.61
N MET A 19 16.61 2.74 -11.33
CA MET A 19 15.28 2.96 -10.76
C MET A 19 15.03 4.45 -10.55
N GLN A 20 13.76 4.84 -10.47
CA GLN A 20 13.39 6.20 -10.11
C GLN A 20 13.91 6.54 -8.72
N GLY A 21 14.57 7.69 -8.57
CA GLY A 21 15.03 8.21 -7.29
C GLY A 21 13.87 8.60 -6.35
N GLY A 22 14.21 8.83 -5.08
CA GLY A 22 13.23 9.24 -4.07
C GLY A 22 12.36 8.11 -3.52
N THR A 23 12.70 6.84 -3.80
CA THR A 23 12.04 5.67 -3.22
C THR A 23 12.97 4.99 -2.24
N PHE A 24 12.54 4.85 -1.00
CA PHE A 24 13.24 4.17 0.08
C PHE A 24 12.41 3.00 0.56
N HIS A 25 13.05 1.89 0.92
CA HIS A 25 12.37 0.69 1.38
C HIS A 25 12.68 0.45 2.86
N ALA A 26 11.66 0.08 3.62
CA ALA A 26 11.77 -0.33 5.01
C ALA A 26 11.25 -1.76 5.20
N PRO A 27 11.70 -2.49 6.23
CA PRO A 27 11.19 -3.83 6.52
C PRO A 27 9.69 -3.81 6.80
N TYR A 28 9.00 -4.82 6.29
CA TYR A 28 7.61 -5.08 6.64
C TYR A 28 7.53 -5.88 7.96
N ALA A 29 6.38 -5.81 8.65
CA ALA A 29 6.11 -6.55 9.88
C ALA A 29 5.94 -8.06 9.62
N THR A 30 7.01 -8.75 9.29
CA THR A 30 7.04 -10.21 9.08
C THR A 30 7.17 -10.92 10.42
N CYS A 31 6.08 -11.00 11.20
CA CYS A 31 6.11 -11.51 12.58
C CYS A 31 6.62 -12.96 12.70
N TYR A 32 6.38 -13.81 11.71
CA TYR A 32 6.92 -15.19 11.69
C TYR A 32 8.45 -15.25 11.63
N ARG A 33 9.07 -14.26 10.98
CA ARG A 33 10.53 -14.05 10.93
C ARG A 33 10.82 -12.59 11.21
N CYS A 34 10.58 -12.19 12.46
CA CYS A 34 10.65 -10.80 12.87
C CYS A 34 12.01 -10.19 12.52
N PRO A 35 12.06 -9.07 11.78
CA PRO A 35 13.31 -8.43 11.38
C PRO A 35 14.11 -7.87 12.56
N VAL A 36 13.45 -7.66 13.72
CA VAL A 36 14.07 -7.17 14.96
C VAL A 36 14.14 -8.25 16.06
N GLY A 37 13.80 -9.50 15.73
CA GLY A 37 13.98 -10.64 16.64
C GLY A 37 12.97 -10.74 17.80
N LEU A 38 11.84 -10.05 17.72
CA LEU A 38 10.78 -10.08 18.74
C LEU A 38 9.75 -11.19 18.47
N THR A 39 9.00 -11.55 19.50
CA THR A 39 7.83 -12.44 19.40
C THR A 39 6.53 -11.61 19.37
N PRO A 40 5.44 -12.12 18.77
CA PRO A 40 4.18 -11.35 18.62
C PRO A 40 3.61 -10.83 19.95
N ASP A 41 3.80 -11.57 21.04
CA ASP A 41 3.34 -11.21 22.40
C ASP A 41 4.15 -10.07 23.04
N ARG A 42 5.35 -9.79 22.50
CA ARG A 42 6.22 -8.70 22.96
C ARG A 42 6.40 -7.61 21.93
N CYS A 43 5.63 -7.65 20.85
CA CYS A 43 5.81 -6.75 19.73
C CYS A 43 4.88 -5.56 19.80
N GLY A 44 5.44 -4.36 19.95
CA GLY A 44 4.79 -3.06 19.80
C GLY A 44 4.99 -2.45 18.40
N ALA A 45 5.34 -3.28 17.38
CA ALA A 45 5.71 -2.87 16.04
C ALA A 45 7.06 -2.14 15.94
N GLU A 46 8.06 -2.61 16.70
CA GLU A 46 9.43 -2.06 16.72
C GLU A 46 10.13 -2.17 15.36
N CYS A 47 9.65 -3.00 14.45
CA CYS A 47 10.12 -2.99 13.05
C CYS A 47 9.93 -1.64 12.37
N LEU A 48 9.01 -0.77 12.85
CA LEU A 48 8.88 0.59 12.38
C LEU A 48 9.98 1.53 12.88
N GLU A 49 10.72 1.17 13.93
CA GLU A 49 11.87 1.93 14.40
C GLU A 49 12.96 2.01 13.32
N PHE A 50 13.08 0.96 12.50
CA PHE A 50 13.97 1.02 11.34
C PHE A 50 13.57 2.15 10.38
N LEU A 51 12.28 2.36 10.15
CA LEU A 51 11.81 3.48 9.34
C LEU A 51 12.10 4.81 10.04
N GLU A 52 11.75 4.95 11.32
CA GLU A 52 11.94 6.20 12.08
C GLU A 52 13.41 6.55 12.28
N GLU A 53 14.24 5.61 12.72
CA GLU A 53 15.60 5.88 13.18
C GLU A 53 16.67 5.68 12.10
N GLN A 54 16.42 4.83 11.10
CA GLN A 54 17.40 4.60 10.05
C GLN A 54 17.05 5.34 8.77
N VAL A 55 15.82 5.25 8.30
CA VAL A 55 15.43 5.87 7.03
C VAL A 55 15.21 7.37 7.21
N LEU A 56 14.36 7.78 8.15
CA LEU A 56 13.98 9.19 8.32
C LEU A 56 15.02 10.05 9.03
N VAL A 57 16.04 9.44 9.65
CA VAL A 57 17.17 10.19 10.26
C VAL A 57 18.36 10.26 9.31
N HIS A 58 18.67 9.17 8.60
CA HIS A 58 19.94 9.05 7.89
C HIS A 58 19.82 9.12 6.36
N LEU A 59 18.66 8.82 5.78
CA LEU A 59 18.52 8.70 4.33
C LEU A 59 17.68 9.81 3.70
N ILE A 60 16.65 10.29 4.41
CA ILE A 60 15.74 11.31 3.90
C ILE A 60 15.09 12.07 5.06
N SER A 61 15.00 13.39 4.97
CA SER A 61 14.24 14.19 5.94
C SER A 61 12.75 13.80 5.89
N PRO A 62 12.07 13.66 7.04
CA PRO A 62 10.62 13.46 7.07
C PRO A 62 9.83 14.50 6.25
N ASP A 63 10.33 15.75 6.22
CA ASP A 63 9.70 16.86 5.48
C ASP A 63 9.74 16.67 3.95
N ASP A 64 10.66 15.83 3.46
CA ASP A 64 10.80 15.49 2.04
C ASP A 64 10.03 14.21 1.65
N VAL A 65 9.33 13.57 2.59
CA VAL A 65 8.56 12.35 2.34
C VAL A 65 7.10 12.67 2.09
N ALA A 66 6.64 12.49 0.86
CA ALA A 66 5.25 12.71 0.48
C ALA A 66 4.30 11.63 1.06
N ALA A 67 4.71 10.36 1.04
CA ALA A 67 3.84 9.27 1.43
C ALA A 67 4.60 8.01 1.84
N VAL A 68 3.94 7.17 2.63
CA VAL A 68 4.33 5.77 2.88
C VAL A 68 3.32 4.86 2.20
N LEU A 69 3.80 3.99 1.30
CA LEU A 69 2.99 2.97 0.62
C LEU A 69 3.25 1.62 1.26
N VAL A 70 2.17 0.91 1.62
CA VAL A 70 2.25 -0.40 2.27
C VAL A 70 1.05 -1.27 1.90
N GLU A 71 1.24 -2.59 1.78
CA GLU A 71 0.14 -3.54 1.71
C GLU A 71 -0.45 -3.74 3.12
N PRO A 72 -1.79 -3.74 3.33
CA PRO A 72 -2.38 -4.08 4.64
C PRO A 72 -2.02 -5.51 5.08
N ILE A 73 -2.01 -6.42 4.12
CA ILE A 73 -1.54 -7.80 4.22
C ILE A 73 -0.68 -8.04 3.00
N GLN A 74 0.58 -8.40 3.18
CA GLN A 74 1.42 -8.71 2.04
C GLN A 74 0.85 -9.87 1.24
N GLY A 75 0.73 -9.70 -0.07
CA GLY A 75 0.30 -10.75 -0.99
C GLY A 75 1.49 -11.53 -1.54
N GLU A 76 2.17 -10.98 -2.53
CA GLU A 76 3.28 -11.64 -3.23
C GLU A 76 4.49 -11.87 -2.31
N GLY A 77 4.69 -11.01 -1.30
CA GLY A 77 5.72 -11.17 -0.27
C GLY A 77 5.54 -12.37 0.65
N GLY A 78 4.41 -13.11 0.59
CA GLY A 78 4.22 -14.38 1.29
C GLY A 78 2.94 -14.50 2.13
N TYR A 79 1.91 -13.74 1.84
CA TYR A 79 0.65 -13.69 2.61
C TYR A 79 0.88 -13.39 4.09
N VAL A 80 1.62 -12.34 4.35
CA VAL A 80 2.02 -11.94 5.70
C VAL A 80 0.98 -11.01 6.30
N VAL A 81 0.36 -11.43 7.39
CA VAL A 81 -0.55 -10.61 8.20
C VAL A 81 0.27 -9.98 9.32
N PRO A 82 0.38 -8.63 9.38
CA PRO A 82 1.13 -7.96 10.43
C PRO A 82 0.34 -7.95 11.75
N ALA A 83 1.04 -7.72 12.86
CA ALA A 83 0.36 -7.41 14.13
C ALA A 83 -0.47 -6.13 13.99
N LYS A 84 -1.62 -6.05 14.69
CA LYS A 84 -2.52 -4.90 14.62
C LYS A 84 -1.81 -3.58 14.93
N ALA A 85 -0.93 -3.57 15.92
CA ALA A 85 -0.14 -2.42 16.32
C ALA A 85 0.71 -1.82 15.18
N PHE A 86 1.08 -2.61 14.16
CA PHE A 86 1.89 -2.12 13.04
C PHE A 86 1.20 -1.01 12.26
N HIS A 87 -0.03 -1.23 11.83
CA HIS A 87 -0.77 -0.22 11.05
C HIS A 87 -1.20 0.98 11.90
N GLU A 88 -1.56 0.75 13.16
CA GLU A 88 -1.90 1.82 14.12
C GLU A 88 -0.70 2.75 14.33
N ARG A 89 0.48 2.18 14.60
CA ARG A 89 1.73 2.92 14.79
C ARG A 89 2.19 3.62 13.51
N LEU A 90 2.06 2.94 12.36
CA LEU A 90 2.38 3.54 11.05
C LEU A 90 1.48 4.73 10.75
N ARG A 91 0.17 4.65 11.04
CA ARG A 91 -0.75 5.79 10.91
C ARG A 91 -0.36 6.95 11.82
N ALA A 92 0.00 6.67 13.07
CA ALA A 92 0.47 7.68 14.00
C ALA A 92 1.75 8.36 13.49
N LEU A 93 2.71 7.58 12.99
CA LEU A 93 3.95 8.07 12.41
C LEU A 93 3.71 8.99 11.21
N THR A 94 2.92 8.54 10.25
CA THR A 94 2.62 9.35 9.05
C THR A 94 1.87 10.63 9.40
N THR A 95 0.96 10.58 10.36
CA THR A 95 0.25 11.76 10.86
C THR A 95 1.20 12.75 11.54
N LYS A 96 2.11 12.26 12.38
CA LYS A 96 3.12 13.06 13.10
C LYS A 96 3.97 13.91 12.14
N HIS A 97 4.32 13.36 10.99
CA HIS A 97 5.20 13.99 10.01
C HIS A 97 4.47 14.59 8.80
N GLY A 98 3.14 14.61 8.77
CA GLY A 98 2.37 15.16 7.66
C GLY A 98 2.45 14.34 6.36
N MET A 99 2.89 13.09 6.44
CA MET A 99 2.98 12.17 5.30
C MET A 99 1.62 11.54 4.99
N LEU A 100 1.35 11.23 3.72
CA LEU A 100 0.19 10.44 3.34
C LEU A 100 0.43 8.95 3.65
N LEU A 101 -0.61 8.26 4.13
CA LEU A 101 -0.65 6.81 4.26
C LEU A 101 -1.40 6.21 3.08
N MET A 102 -0.68 5.45 2.25
CA MET A 102 -1.22 4.79 1.06
C MET A 102 -1.30 3.29 1.27
N MET A 103 -2.47 2.68 1.02
CA MET A 103 -2.68 1.24 1.11
C MET A 103 -2.72 0.60 -0.27
N ASP A 104 -1.83 -0.35 -0.50
CA ASP A 104 -1.88 -1.23 -1.68
C ASP A 104 -2.83 -2.39 -1.39
N GLU A 105 -4.07 -2.22 -1.81
CA GLU A 105 -5.14 -3.23 -1.73
C GLU A 105 -5.33 -4.00 -3.04
N VAL A 106 -4.34 -3.94 -3.92
CA VAL A 106 -4.38 -4.62 -5.23
C VAL A 106 -4.62 -6.11 -5.08
N GLN A 107 -4.07 -6.74 -4.05
CA GLN A 107 -4.27 -8.18 -3.79
C GLN A 107 -5.19 -8.45 -2.61
N SER A 108 -5.16 -7.66 -1.58
CA SER A 108 -5.89 -7.89 -0.32
C SER A 108 -7.31 -7.33 -0.32
N GLY A 109 -7.61 -6.35 -1.17
CA GLY A 109 -8.90 -5.71 -1.27
C GLY A 109 -9.97 -6.51 -2.01
N MET A 110 -11.09 -5.86 -2.26
CA MET A 110 -12.23 -6.39 -3.00
C MET A 110 -12.78 -7.70 -2.42
N GLY A 111 -13.05 -7.70 -1.11
CA GLY A 111 -13.66 -8.83 -0.42
C GLY A 111 -12.72 -10.01 -0.11
N ARG A 112 -11.46 -9.98 -0.55
CA ARG A 112 -10.51 -11.10 -0.44
C ARG A 112 -10.30 -11.59 0.99
N THR A 113 -10.41 -10.71 1.98
CA THR A 113 -10.19 -11.00 3.40
C THR A 113 -11.48 -11.02 4.22
N GLY A 114 -12.66 -11.00 3.56
CA GLY A 114 -13.96 -10.96 4.21
C GLY A 114 -14.46 -9.55 4.56
N LYS A 115 -13.70 -8.52 4.19
CA LYS A 115 -14.12 -7.11 4.19
C LYS A 115 -13.82 -6.49 2.84
N MET A 116 -14.48 -5.39 2.49
CA MET A 116 -14.21 -4.70 1.21
C MET A 116 -12.72 -4.38 1.07
N TRP A 117 -12.13 -3.84 2.14
CA TRP A 117 -10.71 -3.52 2.23
C TRP A 117 -10.05 -4.24 3.40
N ALA A 118 -8.88 -4.83 3.20
CA ALA A 118 -8.17 -5.53 4.27
C ALA A 118 -7.76 -4.61 5.41
N ILE A 119 -7.48 -3.33 5.14
CA ILE A 119 -7.13 -2.36 6.18
C ILE A 119 -8.24 -2.15 7.21
N GLU A 120 -9.50 -2.44 6.88
CA GLU A 120 -10.62 -2.36 7.81
C GLU A 120 -10.47 -3.31 9.02
N HIS A 121 -9.75 -4.43 8.87
CA HIS A 121 -9.47 -5.35 9.99
C HIS A 121 -8.61 -4.69 11.08
N PHE A 122 -7.84 -3.69 10.70
CA PHE A 122 -6.92 -2.98 11.59
C PHE A 122 -7.50 -1.69 12.15
N GLY A 123 -8.67 -1.24 11.66
CA GLY A 123 -9.33 -0.02 12.13
C GLY A 123 -8.59 1.28 11.77
N VAL A 124 -7.74 1.24 10.76
CA VAL A 124 -6.95 2.38 10.29
C VAL A 124 -7.57 2.95 9.02
N GLN A 125 -7.68 4.27 8.94
CA GLN A 125 -8.13 4.96 7.74
C GLN A 125 -6.91 5.50 6.96
N PRO A 126 -6.67 5.02 5.74
CA PRO A 126 -5.63 5.55 4.86
C PRO A 126 -6.07 6.84 4.19
N ASP A 127 -5.09 7.56 3.61
CA ASP A 127 -5.35 8.73 2.78
C ASP A 127 -5.59 8.35 1.32
N VAL A 128 -4.94 7.27 0.86
CA VAL A 128 -5.04 6.75 -0.51
C VAL A 128 -5.14 5.22 -0.47
N VAL A 129 -5.97 4.67 -1.33
CA VAL A 129 -6.09 3.22 -1.57
C VAL A 129 -5.90 2.94 -3.05
N THR A 130 -5.07 1.95 -3.39
CA THR A 130 -4.95 1.43 -4.75
C THR A 130 -5.59 0.05 -4.83
N ALA A 131 -6.36 -0.21 -5.88
CA ALA A 131 -7.02 -1.48 -6.13
C ALA A 131 -6.88 -1.91 -7.60
N ALA A 132 -6.86 -3.21 -7.83
CA ALA A 132 -6.84 -3.81 -9.15
C ALA A 132 -7.32 -5.28 -9.05
N LYS A 133 -6.80 -6.16 -9.89
CA LYS A 133 -7.08 -7.62 -9.88
C LYS A 133 -8.57 -7.95 -9.74
N GLY A 134 -9.06 -8.20 -8.53
CA GLY A 134 -10.44 -8.60 -8.25
C GLY A 134 -11.49 -7.53 -8.57
N ILE A 135 -11.12 -6.26 -8.71
CA ILE A 135 -12.10 -5.18 -8.87
C ILE A 135 -12.98 -5.32 -10.13
N ALA A 136 -12.43 -5.84 -11.21
CA ALA A 136 -13.16 -6.04 -12.47
C ALA A 136 -13.28 -7.53 -12.84
N SER A 137 -13.19 -8.44 -11.84
CA SER A 137 -13.41 -9.88 -11.98
C SER A 137 -12.68 -10.54 -13.17
N GLY A 138 -11.43 -10.12 -13.40
CA GLY A 138 -10.55 -10.67 -14.46
C GLY A 138 -10.33 -9.74 -15.64
N LEU A 139 -11.07 -8.64 -15.78
CA LEU A 139 -10.77 -7.61 -16.76
C LEU A 139 -9.69 -6.63 -16.24
N PRO A 140 -8.85 -6.07 -17.11
CA PRO A 140 -7.77 -5.18 -16.70
C PRO A 140 -8.31 -3.82 -16.26
N LEU A 141 -8.19 -3.52 -14.97
CA LEU A 141 -8.56 -2.24 -14.38
C LEU A 141 -7.69 -1.98 -13.15
N GLY A 142 -7.15 -0.78 -13.04
CA GLY A 142 -6.55 -0.22 -11.83
C GLY A 142 -7.36 0.98 -11.37
N VAL A 143 -7.52 1.10 -10.07
CA VAL A 143 -8.28 2.20 -9.44
C VAL A 143 -7.45 2.79 -8.31
N THR A 144 -7.44 4.11 -8.22
CA THR A 144 -6.90 4.85 -7.08
C THR A 144 -8.04 5.64 -6.46
N VAL A 145 -8.23 5.47 -5.17
CA VAL A 145 -9.22 6.19 -4.35
C VAL A 145 -8.47 7.00 -3.32
N ALA A 146 -8.79 8.27 -3.18
CA ALA A 146 -8.20 9.14 -2.16
C ALA A 146 -9.24 10.15 -1.67
N ARG A 147 -8.88 10.89 -0.62
CA ARG A 147 -9.67 12.03 -0.18
C ARG A 147 -9.75 13.09 -1.30
N ALA A 148 -10.86 13.81 -1.35
CA ALA A 148 -11.11 14.81 -2.40
C ALA A 148 -10.07 15.93 -2.41
N ASP A 149 -9.53 16.28 -1.25
CA ASP A 149 -8.49 17.31 -1.10
C ASP A 149 -7.11 16.89 -1.66
N ILE A 150 -6.92 15.59 -1.89
CA ILE A 150 -5.71 15.02 -2.52
C ILE A 150 -5.91 14.85 -4.03
N MET A 151 -7.14 14.57 -4.47
CA MET A 151 -7.49 14.28 -5.87
C MET A 151 -7.86 15.56 -6.64
N ASP A 152 -7.03 16.59 -6.55
CA ASP A 152 -7.25 17.91 -7.14
C ASP A 152 -6.54 18.12 -8.50
N TRP A 153 -6.15 17.05 -9.15
CA TRP A 153 -5.40 17.12 -10.40
C TRP A 153 -6.18 17.78 -11.53
N PRO A 154 -5.56 18.71 -12.25
CA PRO A 154 -6.21 19.29 -13.42
C PRO A 154 -6.40 18.24 -14.52
N PRO A 155 -7.44 18.39 -15.38
CA PRO A 155 -7.64 17.50 -16.52
C PRO A 155 -6.38 17.38 -17.38
N GLY A 156 -5.99 16.14 -17.70
CA GLY A 156 -4.80 15.84 -18.49
C GLY A 156 -3.50 15.65 -17.69
N ALA A 157 -3.50 15.86 -16.40
CA ALA A 157 -2.31 15.59 -15.54
C ALA A 157 -1.94 14.09 -15.50
N HIS A 158 -2.92 13.23 -15.71
CA HIS A 158 -2.76 11.78 -15.79
C HIS A 158 -3.55 11.22 -16.97
N ALA A 159 -2.94 10.31 -17.72
CA ALA A 159 -3.59 9.67 -18.87
C ALA A 159 -3.12 8.22 -19.03
N SER A 160 -4.02 7.39 -19.57
CA SER A 160 -3.74 6.00 -19.94
C SER A 160 -4.62 5.64 -21.14
N THR A 161 -4.04 4.97 -22.15
CA THR A 161 -4.78 4.58 -23.36
C THR A 161 -5.94 3.62 -23.06
N PHE A 162 -5.74 2.66 -22.16
CA PHE A 162 -6.75 1.66 -21.79
C PHE A 162 -7.41 1.93 -20.43
N GLY A 163 -6.93 2.91 -19.68
CA GLY A 163 -7.49 3.27 -18.38
C GLY A 163 -8.92 3.77 -18.50
N GLY A 164 -9.80 3.29 -17.63
CA GLY A 164 -11.21 3.68 -17.63
C GLY A 164 -12.02 3.12 -18.81
N ASN A 165 -11.58 2.03 -19.45
CA ASN A 165 -12.36 1.45 -20.55
C ASN A 165 -13.76 0.99 -20.05
N PRO A 166 -14.81 1.22 -20.87
CA PRO A 166 -16.20 1.03 -20.42
C PRO A 166 -16.52 -0.40 -19.97
N VAL A 167 -15.92 -1.40 -20.62
CA VAL A 167 -16.19 -2.82 -20.31
C VAL A 167 -15.67 -3.19 -18.92
N SER A 168 -14.41 -2.83 -18.63
CA SER A 168 -13.83 -3.09 -17.30
C SER A 168 -14.52 -2.27 -16.21
N CYS A 169 -14.94 -1.04 -16.51
CA CYS A 169 -15.71 -0.21 -15.57
C CYS A 169 -17.09 -0.82 -15.27
N ALA A 170 -17.80 -1.30 -16.26
CA ALA A 170 -19.08 -2.00 -16.07
C ALA A 170 -18.93 -3.26 -15.23
N ALA A 171 -17.88 -4.07 -15.50
CA ALA A 171 -17.57 -5.25 -14.71
C ALA A 171 -17.21 -4.89 -13.26
N ALA A 172 -16.48 -3.80 -13.04
CA ALA A 172 -16.14 -3.34 -11.70
C ALA A 172 -17.38 -2.90 -10.91
N ILE A 173 -18.30 -2.19 -11.53
CA ILE A 173 -19.57 -1.77 -10.90
C ILE A 173 -20.34 -3.03 -10.46
N ALA A 174 -20.54 -3.99 -11.37
CA ALA A 174 -21.25 -5.23 -11.05
C ALA A 174 -20.55 -6.04 -9.93
N THR A 175 -19.21 -6.07 -9.92
CA THR A 175 -18.44 -6.71 -8.85
C THR A 175 -18.63 -6.04 -7.50
N ILE A 176 -18.59 -4.70 -7.47
CA ILE A 176 -18.79 -3.92 -6.25
C ILE A 176 -20.21 -4.12 -5.71
N ASP A 177 -21.22 -4.07 -6.58
CA ASP A 177 -22.62 -4.25 -6.19
C ASP A 177 -22.83 -5.63 -5.56
N LEU A 178 -22.33 -6.69 -6.20
CA LEU A 178 -22.39 -8.07 -5.67
C LEU A 178 -21.68 -8.22 -4.30
N LEU A 179 -20.57 -7.53 -4.08
CA LEU A 179 -19.85 -7.61 -2.81
C LEU A 179 -20.53 -6.80 -1.68
N ARG A 180 -21.49 -5.95 -2.01
CA ARG A 180 -22.25 -5.15 -1.04
C ARG A 180 -23.55 -5.81 -0.60
N GLU A 181 -24.02 -6.84 -1.31
CA GLU A 181 -25.15 -7.72 -0.95
C GLU A 181 -24.76 -8.68 0.19
#